data_cdd16dffa51840cd3878f6931e405fc3
#
_entry.id   cdd16dffa51840cd3878f6931e405fc3
#
_cell.length_a   1.000
_cell.length_b   1.000
_cell.length_c   1.000
_cell.angle_alpha   90.00
_cell.angle_beta   90.00
_cell.angle_gamma   90.00
#
_symmetry.space_group_name_H-M   'P 1'
#
loop_
_entity.id
_entity.type
_entity.pdbx_description
1 polymer ?
#
loop_
_entity_poly.entity_id
_entity_poly.type
_entity_poly.pdbx_seq_one_letter_code
_entity_poly.pdbx_strand_id
1 'polypeptide(L)'
;MKKLNTLMCFFVFFFFFLSFLYSQKVETKDGVRIIHNEKGGMWGKDLKVSLQLLRTLGGIDVEDENLAFHSPEDMAMDAEERIYILDSGNHRIQIFSPKGKYLRTIGRLGQGPGEFRQPLSIDIDSSGYLYVLGRWNNRIQVLTPEGKAYKTALLISDHSGKVRCVKPGLVAMGGITGIAWVRAKEMKYPKLMQVLDLEGNVKQEFGEMLEFGNKLGTWWANWLYFDIDREGYFYFSFMRQNRVEKYSPEGRLLWRANRVLNYSMRLQDEHGVFFGGIGKAPGPPQASSGIAADEKGRVWVVTLNRQLKKEEQSSTTTSERGVIGRKEAEEAKKMDIYKLEIFNPDGILLGEIPLDHIAHGIRIQKNFLLIKDMENCKFYQYEIIEK
;
A
#
# COMPACT_ATOMS: atom_id res chain seq x y z
N MET A 1 -13.29 -54.64 26.32
CA MET A 1 -12.13 -53.95 25.74
C MET A 1 -12.20 -53.72 24.22
N LYS A 2 -12.76 -54.66 23.37
CA LYS A 2 -12.85 -54.42 21.92
C LYS A 2 -13.79 -53.31 21.46
N LYS A 3 -14.85 -52.97 22.20
CA LYS A 3 -15.80 -51.86 21.79
C LYS A 3 -15.26 -50.46 22.08
N LEU A 4 -14.30 -50.31 22.99
CA LEU A 4 -13.71 -49.02 23.31
C LEU A 4 -12.69 -48.54 22.24
N ASN A 5 -11.96 -49.51 21.65
CA ASN A 5 -10.98 -49.21 20.61
C ASN A 5 -11.65 -48.79 19.28
N THR A 6 -12.84 -49.31 18.96
CA THR A 6 -13.57 -48.93 17.73
C THR A 6 -14.14 -47.51 17.80
N LEU A 7 -14.57 -47.08 19.00
CA LEU A 7 -15.09 -45.74 19.19
C LEU A 7 -13.96 -44.68 19.14
N MET A 8 -12.77 -45.03 19.64
CA MET A 8 -11.60 -44.13 19.61
C MET A 8 -11.04 -43.99 18.19
N CYS A 9 -11.04 -45.03 17.36
CA CYS A 9 -10.68 -44.93 15.95
C CYS A 9 -11.67 -44.10 15.15
N PHE A 10 -12.98 -44.14 15.45
CA PHE A 10 -13.98 -43.31 14.78
C PHE A 10 -13.84 -41.82 15.15
N PHE A 11 -13.49 -41.51 16.41
CA PHE A 11 -13.26 -40.12 16.83
C PHE A 11 -11.98 -39.54 16.22
N VAL A 12 -10.91 -40.31 16.13
CA VAL A 12 -9.66 -39.87 15.47
C VAL A 12 -9.86 -39.69 13.96
N PHE A 13 -10.61 -40.58 13.30
CA PHE A 13 -10.95 -40.45 11.89
C PHE A 13 -11.91 -39.28 11.62
N PHE A 14 -12.85 -39.01 12.51
CA PHE A 14 -13.77 -37.88 12.39
C PHE A 14 -13.06 -36.53 12.60
N PHE A 15 -12.09 -36.47 13.53
CA PHE A 15 -11.24 -35.28 13.68
C PHE A 15 -10.31 -35.06 12.49
N PHE A 16 -9.78 -36.12 11.87
CA PHE A 16 -8.99 -36.02 10.64
C PHE A 16 -9.86 -35.62 9.43
N PHE A 17 -11.12 -36.04 9.37
CA PHE A 17 -12.04 -35.68 8.29
C PHE A 17 -12.54 -34.23 8.41
N LEU A 18 -12.70 -33.68 9.63
CA LEU A 18 -13.04 -32.27 9.82
C LEU A 18 -11.86 -31.34 9.51
N SER A 19 -10.61 -31.79 9.63
CA SER A 19 -9.45 -31.01 9.22
C SER A 19 -9.27 -30.93 7.70
N PHE A 20 -9.89 -31.82 6.94
CA PHE A 20 -9.87 -31.81 5.48
C PHE A 20 -10.88 -30.85 4.84
N LEU A 21 -11.87 -30.35 5.58
CA LEU A 21 -12.93 -29.45 5.07
C LEU A 21 -12.52 -28.00 4.98
N TYR A 22 -11.31 -27.62 5.50
CA TYR A 22 -10.76 -26.26 5.46
C TYR A 22 -9.27 -26.25 5.05
N SER A 23 -8.85 -27.18 4.21
CA SER A 23 -7.46 -27.18 3.72
C SER A 23 -7.35 -26.21 2.56
N GLN A 24 -6.94 -24.98 2.85
CA GLN A 24 -6.43 -24.10 1.79
C GLN A 24 -5.32 -24.82 1.05
N LYS A 25 -5.35 -24.74 -0.28
CA LYS A 25 -4.31 -25.36 -1.10
C LYS A 25 -3.01 -24.57 -0.92
N VAL A 26 -2.08 -25.14 -0.16
CA VAL A 26 -0.72 -24.62 0.02
C VAL A 26 0.24 -25.60 -0.66
N GLU A 27 1.07 -25.10 -1.54
CA GLU A 27 2.15 -25.88 -2.16
C GLU A 27 3.49 -25.20 -1.88
N THR A 28 4.58 -25.96 -1.91
CA THR A 28 5.93 -25.41 -1.79
C THR A 28 6.66 -25.63 -3.10
N LYS A 29 7.15 -24.57 -3.71
CA LYS A 29 7.95 -24.60 -4.93
C LYS A 29 9.23 -23.81 -4.71
N ASP A 30 10.38 -24.45 -4.94
CA ASP A 30 11.71 -23.83 -4.80
C ASP A 30 11.93 -23.18 -3.41
N GLY A 31 11.40 -23.81 -2.36
CA GLY A 31 11.48 -23.31 -0.98
C GLY A 31 10.50 -22.18 -0.64
N VAL A 32 9.68 -21.74 -1.59
CA VAL A 32 8.67 -20.70 -1.42
C VAL A 32 7.29 -21.35 -1.21
N ARG A 33 6.56 -20.92 -0.19
CA ARG A 33 5.17 -21.33 0.01
C ARG A 33 4.25 -20.56 -0.93
N ILE A 34 3.46 -21.26 -1.71
CA ILE A 34 2.43 -20.70 -2.60
C ILE A 34 1.07 -20.98 -1.99
N ILE A 35 0.34 -19.94 -1.64
CA ILE A 35 -0.96 -20.02 -0.98
C ILE A 35 -2.05 -19.66 -1.99
N HIS A 36 -2.97 -20.61 -2.23
CA HIS A 36 -4.14 -20.40 -3.05
C HIS A 36 -5.33 -20.09 -2.16
N ASN A 37 -5.61 -18.80 -1.96
CA ASN A 37 -6.71 -18.36 -1.12
C ASN A 37 -8.05 -18.57 -1.81
N GLU A 38 -9.07 -18.89 -1.03
CA GLU A 38 -10.45 -18.95 -1.45
C GLU A 38 -11.16 -17.61 -1.21
N LYS A 39 -12.28 -17.39 -1.91
CA LYS A 39 -13.08 -16.18 -1.78
C LYS A 39 -13.71 -16.08 -0.39
N GLY A 40 -13.69 -14.87 0.18
CA GLY A 40 -14.31 -14.55 1.47
C GLY A 40 -13.44 -14.85 2.69
N GLY A 41 -12.36 -15.63 2.53
CA GLY A 41 -11.42 -15.93 3.61
C GLY A 41 -11.97 -16.86 4.70
N MET A 42 -11.13 -17.16 5.69
CA MET A 42 -11.43 -18.12 6.77
C MET A 42 -12.54 -17.66 7.71
N TRP A 43 -12.70 -16.38 7.91
CA TRP A 43 -13.74 -15.84 8.79
C TRP A 43 -15.14 -15.87 8.16
N GLY A 44 -15.23 -15.98 6.84
CA GLY A 44 -16.49 -15.94 6.12
C GLY A 44 -17.32 -14.71 6.52
N LYS A 45 -18.53 -14.94 7.04
CA LYS A 45 -19.41 -13.85 7.51
C LYS A 45 -19.14 -13.42 8.97
N ASP A 46 -18.39 -14.23 9.73
CA ASP A 46 -18.09 -13.96 11.14
C ASP A 46 -16.73 -13.26 11.28
N LEU A 47 -16.67 -12.01 10.80
CA LEU A 47 -15.47 -11.18 10.87
C LEU A 47 -15.02 -10.98 12.31
N LYS A 48 -13.74 -11.24 12.58
CA LYS A 48 -13.13 -11.09 13.92
C LYS A 48 -12.63 -9.66 14.18
N VAL A 49 -12.76 -8.79 13.21
CA VAL A 49 -12.46 -7.35 13.33
C VAL A 49 -13.58 -6.52 12.70
N SER A 50 -13.73 -5.29 13.18
CA SER A 50 -14.57 -4.27 12.56
C SER A 50 -13.85 -2.91 12.58
N LEU A 51 -14.31 -1.99 11.76
CA LEU A 51 -13.78 -0.64 11.68
C LEU A 51 -14.81 0.35 12.21
N GLN A 52 -14.38 1.22 13.12
CA GLN A 52 -15.17 2.36 13.57
C GLN A 52 -14.55 3.64 13.02
N LEU A 53 -15.28 4.35 12.17
CA LEU A 53 -14.83 5.66 11.68
C LEU A 53 -14.78 6.65 12.84
N LEU A 54 -13.60 7.18 13.11
CA LEU A 54 -13.40 8.20 14.14
C LEU A 54 -13.56 9.59 13.57
N ARG A 55 -12.97 9.85 12.38
CA ARG A 55 -13.03 11.14 11.70
C ARG A 55 -12.57 11.10 10.26
N THR A 56 -12.86 12.19 9.55
CA THR A 56 -12.29 12.51 8.24
C THR A 56 -11.48 13.79 8.34
N LEU A 57 -10.28 13.81 7.74
CA LEU A 57 -9.43 15.00 7.61
C LEU A 57 -9.38 15.38 6.13
N GLY A 58 -9.48 16.68 5.86
CA GLY A 58 -9.42 17.22 4.50
C GLY A 58 -10.72 17.13 3.71
N GLY A 59 -10.62 17.49 2.44
CA GLY A 59 -11.71 17.57 1.47
C GLY A 59 -11.40 18.64 0.41
N ILE A 60 -12.19 18.66 -0.68
CA ILE A 60 -11.99 19.59 -1.80
C ILE A 60 -12.41 21.02 -1.41
N ASP A 61 -13.55 21.15 -0.72
CA ASP A 61 -14.18 22.45 -0.38
C ASP A 61 -14.12 22.76 1.12
N VAL A 62 -12.95 22.48 1.74
CA VAL A 62 -12.74 22.74 3.17
C VAL A 62 -12.28 24.19 3.36
N GLU A 63 -12.95 24.94 4.26
CA GLU A 63 -12.61 26.34 4.58
C GLU A 63 -11.32 26.47 5.41
N ASP A 64 -11.06 25.48 6.30
CA ASP A 64 -9.85 25.47 7.12
C ASP A 64 -8.61 25.19 6.25
N GLU A 65 -7.75 26.19 6.10
CA GLU A 65 -6.51 26.11 5.31
C GLU A 65 -5.56 24.98 5.78
N ASN A 66 -5.66 24.55 7.04
CA ASN A 66 -4.88 23.46 7.58
C ASN A 66 -5.39 22.10 7.10
N LEU A 67 -6.65 22.01 6.69
CA LEU A 67 -7.31 20.82 6.15
C LEU A 67 -7.49 20.89 4.63
N ALA A 68 -7.23 22.03 4.00
CA ALA A 68 -7.28 22.22 2.54
C ALA A 68 -6.02 21.63 1.89
N PHE A 69 -6.01 20.33 1.65
CA PHE A 69 -4.90 19.65 0.99
C PHE A 69 -4.95 19.83 -0.53
N HIS A 70 -3.75 19.85 -1.15
CA HIS A 70 -3.60 19.88 -2.60
C HIS A 70 -2.72 18.71 -3.05
N SER A 71 -3.30 17.77 -3.78
CA SER A 71 -2.62 16.56 -4.26
C SER A 71 -1.82 15.84 -3.15
N PRO A 72 -2.46 15.43 -2.05
CA PRO A 72 -1.76 14.77 -0.95
C PRO A 72 -1.28 13.39 -1.39
N GLU A 73 0.03 13.12 -1.29
CA GLU A 73 0.66 11.93 -1.87
C GLU A 73 0.85 10.78 -0.88
N ASP A 74 1.12 11.09 0.39
CA ASP A 74 1.41 10.05 1.38
C ASP A 74 1.02 10.50 2.79
N MET A 75 1.07 9.56 3.73
CA MET A 75 0.76 9.77 5.13
C MET A 75 1.61 8.86 6.01
N ALA A 76 1.85 9.28 7.25
CA ALA A 76 2.51 8.49 8.28
C ALA A 76 1.85 8.73 9.62
N MET A 77 2.08 7.84 10.57
CA MET A 77 1.76 8.02 12.00
C MET A 77 3.01 7.71 12.82
N ASP A 78 3.24 8.46 13.88
CA ASP A 78 4.32 8.19 14.82
C ASP A 78 3.86 7.34 16.02
N ALA A 79 4.78 7.08 16.94
CA ALA A 79 4.50 6.27 18.13
C ALA A 79 3.46 6.89 19.08
N GLU A 80 3.29 8.22 19.05
CA GLU A 80 2.28 8.99 19.76
C GLU A 80 0.97 9.12 18.98
N GLU A 81 0.85 8.40 17.84
CA GLU A 81 -0.34 8.38 16.97
C GLU A 81 -0.66 9.74 16.34
N ARG A 82 0.32 10.67 16.30
CA ARG A 82 0.17 11.91 15.53
C ARG A 82 0.13 11.57 14.05
N ILE A 83 -0.74 12.26 13.31
CA ILE A 83 -0.97 12.02 11.90
C ILE A 83 -0.16 13.04 11.10
N TYR A 84 0.63 12.55 10.16
CA TYR A 84 1.44 13.34 9.25
C TYR A 84 0.91 13.17 7.84
N ILE A 85 0.46 14.25 7.21
CA ILE A 85 -0.05 14.24 5.84
C ILE A 85 0.92 14.99 4.96
N LEU A 86 1.45 14.29 3.96
CA LEU A 86 2.33 14.86 2.95
C LEU A 86 1.49 15.56 1.88
N ASP A 87 1.28 16.84 2.05
CA ASP A 87 0.49 17.73 1.20
C ASP A 87 1.37 18.25 0.06
N SER A 88 1.56 17.38 -0.96
CA SER A 88 2.58 17.52 -1.99
C SER A 88 2.39 18.75 -2.88
N GLY A 89 1.16 19.04 -3.26
CA GLY A 89 0.85 20.21 -4.08
C GLY A 89 1.11 21.54 -3.36
N ASN A 90 0.99 21.55 -2.02
CA ASN A 90 1.33 22.68 -1.15
C ASN A 90 2.76 22.60 -0.61
N HIS A 91 3.55 21.60 -1.00
CA HIS A 91 4.98 21.45 -0.65
C HIS A 91 5.26 21.41 0.85
N ARG A 92 4.33 20.80 1.62
CA ARG A 92 4.36 20.82 3.08
C ARG A 92 3.97 19.48 3.69
N ILE A 93 4.24 19.31 4.97
CA ILE A 93 3.72 18.24 5.83
C ILE A 93 2.81 18.89 6.87
N GLN A 94 1.55 18.49 6.92
CA GLN A 94 0.60 18.88 7.94
C GLN A 94 0.56 17.84 9.04
N ILE A 95 0.66 18.29 10.29
CA ILE A 95 0.72 17.41 11.46
C ILE A 95 -0.51 17.64 12.33
N PHE A 96 -1.17 16.54 12.66
CA PHE A 96 -2.37 16.53 13.50
C PHE A 96 -2.15 15.65 14.74
N SER A 97 -2.84 16.00 15.82
CA SER A 97 -2.91 15.16 17.01
C SER A 97 -3.66 13.87 16.72
N PRO A 98 -3.59 12.82 17.59
CA PRO A 98 -4.40 11.61 17.48
C PRO A 98 -5.91 11.89 17.39
N LYS A 99 -6.36 13.05 17.90
CA LYS A 99 -7.75 13.51 17.85
C LYS A 99 -8.07 14.35 16.60
N GLY A 100 -7.15 14.46 15.64
CA GLY A 100 -7.35 15.21 14.39
C GLY A 100 -7.24 16.74 14.53
N LYS A 101 -6.80 17.26 15.69
CA LYS A 101 -6.54 18.68 15.85
C LYS A 101 -5.22 19.05 15.18
N TYR A 102 -5.22 20.06 14.31
CA TYR A 102 -4.00 20.60 13.72
C TYR A 102 -3.00 21.02 14.81
N LEU A 103 -1.74 20.67 14.60
CA LEU A 103 -0.63 20.99 15.51
C LEU A 103 0.35 21.98 14.87
N ARG A 104 0.85 21.67 13.69
CA ARG A 104 1.83 22.49 12.96
C ARG A 104 2.03 22.04 11.53
N THR A 105 2.71 22.90 10.76
CA THR A 105 3.21 22.63 9.41
C THR A 105 4.73 22.52 9.42
N ILE A 106 5.27 21.60 8.61
CA ILE A 106 6.70 21.47 8.30
C ILE A 106 6.89 21.62 6.80
N GLY A 107 7.94 22.35 6.41
CA GLY A 107 8.33 22.53 5.03
C GLY A 107 7.61 23.65 4.30
N ARG A 108 8.13 23.98 3.14
CA ARG A 108 7.61 24.98 2.19
C ARG A 108 8.22 24.69 0.82
N LEU A 109 7.73 25.37 -0.22
CA LEU A 109 8.31 25.30 -1.55
C LEU A 109 9.77 25.78 -1.54
N GLY A 110 10.67 24.96 -2.07
CA GLY A 110 12.07 25.28 -2.25
C GLY A 110 12.95 24.07 -2.49
N GLN A 111 14.27 24.29 -2.52
CA GLN A 111 15.29 23.26 -2.75
C GLN A 111 16.31 23.15 -1.61
N GLY A 112 16.24 24.02 -0.63
CA GLY A 112 17.09 24.02 0.54
C GLY A 112 16.77 22.89 1.53
N PRO A 113 17.57 22.78 2.61
CA PRO A 113 17.28 21.85 3.70
C PRO A 113 15.94 22.16 4.36
N GLY A 114 15.07 21.14 4.50
CA GLY A 114 13.72 21.30 5.04
C GLY A 114 12.71 21.93 4.08
N GLU A 115 13.10 22.22 2.84
CA GLU A 115 12.22 22.69 1.78
C GLU A 115 11.86 21.56 0.81
N PHE A 116 10.66 21.57 0.28
CA PHE A 116 10.15 20.51 -0.60
C PHE A 116 9.71 21.05 -1.96
N ARG A 117 9.79 20.20 -2.97
CA ARG A 117 9.20 20.43 -4.28
C ARG A 117 8.46 19.18 -4.72
N GLN A 118 7.14 19.18 -4.52
CA GLN A 118 6.27 18.03 -4.78
C GLN A 118 6.83 16.72 -4.19
N PRO A 119 6.92 16.60 -2.86
CA PRO A 119 7.43 15.38 -2.23
C PRO A 119 6.51 14.19 -2.49
N LEU A 120 7.06 12.98 -2.58
CA LEU A 120 6.36 11.77 -3.01
C LEU A 120 5.94 10.85 -1.88
N SER A 121 6.79 10.73 -0.86
CA SER A 121 6.58 9.75 0.19
C SER A 121 7.16 10.25 1.51
N ILE A 122 6.53 9.85 2.59
CA ILE A 122 6.96 10.13 3.95
C ILE A 122 6.93 8.85 4.78
N ASP A 123 7.91 8.70 5.65
CA ASP A 123 7.87 7.74 6.74
C ASP A 123 8.55 8.29 7.99
N ILE A 124 8.35 7.63 9.15
CA ILE A 124 8.85 8.06 10.44
C ILE A 124 9.52 6.87 11.11
N ASP A 125 10.76 7.04 11.58
CA ASP A 125 11.43 5.98 12.32
C ASP A 125 11.04 5.96 13.81
N SER A 126 11.52 4.93 14.52
CA SER A 126 11.23 4.74 15.94
C SER A 126 11.78 5.85 16.86
N SER A 127 12.67 6.71 16.35
CA SER A 127 13.20 7.88 17.05
C SER A 127 12.45 9.17 16.71
N GLY A 128 11.43 9.09 15.83
CA GLY A 128 10.61 10.20 15.39
C GLY A 128 11.21 11.04 14.27
N TYR A 129 12.33 10.60 13.66
CA TYR A 129 12.86 11.28 12.48
C TYR A 129 11.99 11.02 11.26
N LEU A 130 11.75 12.09 10.48
CA LEU A 130 10.94 12.03 9.27
C LEU A 130 11.83 11.85 8.06
N TYR A 131 11.48 10.90 7.19
CA TYR A 131 12.15 10.60 5.94
C TYR A 131 11.23 11.01 4.79
N VAL A 132 11.64 12.01 4.02
CA VAL A 132 10.83 12.60 2.95
C VAL A 132 11.51 12.40 1.60
N LEU A 133 10.89 11.61 0.73
CA LEU A 133 11.35 11.39 -0.64
C LEU A 133 10.86 12.52 -1.55
N GLY A 134 11.79 13.18 -2.24
CA GLY A 134 11.47 14.20 -3.23
C GLY A 134 11.24 13.65 -4.62
N ARG A 135 10.27 14.18 -5.37
CA ARG A 135 9.91 13.74 -6.73
C ARG A 135 10.97 14.06 -7.78
N TRP A 136 11.48 15.27 -7.78
CA TRP A 136 12.27 15.82 -8.90
C TRP A 136 13.75 16.06 -8.57
N ASN A 137 14.16 15.78 -7.37
CA ASN A 137 15.52 16.10 -6.91
C ASN A 137 16.29 14.89 -6.41
N ASN A 138 15.80 13.69 -6.69
CA ASN A 138 16.44 12.40 -6.39
C ASN A 138 17.11 12.38 -5.01
N ARG A 139 16.38 12.80 -3.98
CA ARG A 139 16.90 12.86 -2.62
C ARG A 139 15.88 12.42 -1.59
N ILE A 140 16.38 11.87 -0.49
CA ILE A 140 15.65 11.70 0.75
C ILE A 140 16.16 12.75 1.72
N GLN A 141 15.27 13.61 2.21
CA GLN A 141 15.56 14.49 3.33
C GLN A 141 15.15 13.83 4.63
N VAL A 142 16.06 13.81 5.60
CA VAL A 142 15.76 13.39 6.98
C VAL A 142 15.63 14.64 7.83
N LEU A 143 14.51 14.73 8.54
CA LEU A 143 14.21 15.84 9.44
C LEU A 143 14.13 15.32 10.87
N THR A 144 14.50 16.17 11.85
CA THR A 144 14.29 15.86 13.27
C THR A 144 12.81 15.79 13.61
N PRO A 145 12.44 15.24 14.78
CA PRO A 145 11.04 15.25 15.25
C PRO A 145 10.42 16.66 15.27
N GLU A 146 11.22 17.72 15.46
CA GLU A 146 10.78 19.12 15.42
C GLU A 146 10.62 19.68 14.00
N GLY A 147 11.03 18.91 12.97
CA GLY A 147 10.96 19.30 11.57
C GLY A 147 12.16 20.07 11.05
N LYS A 148 13.28 20.10 11.79
CA LYS A 148 14.53 20.71 11.33
C LYS A 148 15.28 19.73 10.41
N ALA A 149 15.92 20.24 9.36
CA ALA A 149 16.76 19.41 8.50
C ALA A 149 17.91 18.80 9.28
N TYR A 150 18.06 17.48 9.18
CA TYR A 150 19.12 16.71 9.82
C TYR A 150 20.13 16.20 8.80
N LYS A 151 19.68 15.48 7.77
CA LYS A 151 20.54 14.90 6.75
C LYS A 151 19.83 14.86 5.40
N THR A 152 20.60 14.80 4.31
CA THR A 152 20.09 14.58 2.96
C THR A 152 20.88 13.45 2.31
N ALA A 153 20.19 12.40 1.88
CA ALA A 153 20.75 11.35 1.05
C ALA A 153 20.42 11.64 -0.42
N LEU A 154 21.45 11.68 -1.27
CA LEU A 154 21.28 11.79 -2.72
C LEU A 154 21.10 10.41 -3.33
N LEU A 155 20.11 10.25 -4.19
CA LEU A 155 19.80 9.00 -4.88
C LEU A 155 20.46 8.99 -6.27
N ILE A 156 21.10 7.88 -6.62
CA ILE A 156 21.83 7.73 -7.88
C ILE A 156 20.88 7.60 -9.08
N SER A 157 19.64 7.16 -8.85
CA SER A 157 18.65 6.92 -9.92
C SER A 157 17.32 7.61 -9.64
N ASP A 158 16.55 7.83 -10.70
CA ASP A 158 15.20 8.38 -10.61
C ASP A 158 14.27 7.35 -9.95
N HIS A 159 13.77 7.68 -8.76
CA HIS A 159 12.88 6.84 -7.99
C HIS A 159 11.47 7.44 -7.96
N SER A 160 10.50 6.70 -8.45
CA SER A 160 9.08 7.07 -8.44
C SER A 160 8.26 6.32 -7.38
N GLY A 161 8.94 5.63 -6.48
CA GLY A 161 8.32 4.73 -5.50
C GLY A 161 8.02 5.36 -4.14
N LYS A 162 7.79 4.49 -3.17
CA LYS A 162 7.58 4.81 -1.77
C LYS A 162 8.86 4.59 -0.96
N VAL A 163 9.03 5.35 0.12
CA VAL A 163 10.07 5.15 1.13
C VAL A 163 9.46 4.59 2.42
N ARG A 164 10.16 3.65 3.06
CA ARG A 164 9.85 3.13 4.39
C ARG A 164 11.11 2.98 5.21
N CYS A 165 11.03 3.34 6.48
CA CYS A 165 12.12 3.15 7.42
C CYS A 165 12.23 1.67 7.80
N VAL A 166 13.38 1.05 7.55
CA VAL A 166 13.69 -0.30 8.03
C VAL A 166 14.14 -0.22 9.50
N LYS A 167 14.99 0.74 9.78
CA LYS A 167 15.47 1.15 11.12
C LYS A 167 16.10 2.54 10.99
N PRO A 168 16.40 3.24 12.11
CA PRO A 168 17.08 4.52 12.04
C PRO A 168 18.33 4.48 11.14
N GLY A 169 18.36 5.37 10.15
CA GLY A 169 19.47 5.46 9.18
C GLY A 169 19.43 4.46 8.02
N LEU A 170 18.44 3.59 7.94
CA LEU A 170 18.28 2.62 6.84
C LEU A 170 16.87 2.69 6.28
N VAL A 171 16.76 2.88 4.98
CA VAL A 171 15.46 3.04 4.29
C VAL A 171 15.29 2.01 3.18
N ALA A 172 14.09 1.49 3.05
CA ALA A 172 13.66 0.70 1.91
C ALA A 172 12.98 1.61 0.89
N MET A 173 13.29 1.40 -0.37
CA MET A 173 12.66 2.02 -1.50
C MET A 173 12.09 0.95 -2.41
N GLY A 174 10.78 0.94 -2.53
CA GLY A 174 10.04 0.01 -3.38
C GLY A 174 9.34 0.74 -4.51
N GLY A 175 9.09 0.00 -5.55
CA GLY A 175 8.61 0.55 -6.80
C GLY A 175 9.75 0.59 -7.82
N ILE A 176 9.38 0.58 -9.07
CA ILE A 176 10.35 0.39 -10.13
C ILE A 176 11.16 1.67 -10.29
N THR A 177 12.47 1.55 -10.23
CA THR A 177 13.41 2.57 -10.69
C THR A 177 12.96 3.10 -12.05
N GLY A 178 12.99 4.39 -12.23
CA GLY A 178 12.36 5.14 -13.31
C GLY A 178 12.36 4.52 -14.70
N ILE A 179 11.58 5.04 -15.60
CA ILE A 179 11.42 4.57 -16.99
C ILE A 179 12.74 4.44 -17.77
N ALA A 180 13.84 4.95 -17.21
CA ALA A 180 15.17 4.91 -17.82
C ALA A 180 15.61 3.49 -18.22
N TRP A 181 15.37 2.46 -17.37
CA TRP A 181 15.73 1.08 -17.71
C TRP A 181 14.87 0.51 -18.86
N VAL A 182 13.61 0.95 -19.00
CA VAL A 182 12.74 0.55 -20.11
C VAL A 182 13.34 0.97 -21.44
N ARG A 183 14.03 2.12 -21.45
CA ARG A 183 14.72 2.68 -22.63
C ARG A 183 16.13 2.12 -22.82
N ALA A 184 16.70 1.49 -21.80
CA ALA A 184 18.03 0.88 -21.90
C ALA A 184 18.04 -0.29 -22.91
N LYS A 185 19.15 -0.47 -23.62
CA LYS A 185 19.31 -1.57 -24.58
C LYS A 185 19.46 -2.92 -23.88
N GLU A 186 20.06 -2.94 -22.69
CA GLU A 186 20.27 -4.18 -21.92
C GLU A 186 19.01 -4.70 -21.26
N MET A 187 18.89 -6.03 -21.21
CA MET A 187 17.68 -6.75 -20.75
C MET A 187 17.73 -7.15 -19.27
N LYS A 188 18.58 -6.54 -18.45
CA LYS A 188 18.61 -6.88 -17.03
C LYS A 188 17.46 -6.15 -16.31
N TYR A 189 16.51 -6.91 -15.78
CA TYR A 189 15.43 -6.35 -14.96
C TYR A 189 15.98 -5.92 -13.59
N PRO A 190 15.65 -4.71 -13.11
CA PRO A 190 15.99 -4.28 -11.77
C PRO A 190 15.23 -5.10 -10.73
N LYS A 191 15.76 -5.17 -9.50
CA LYS A 191 15.03 -5.73 -8.37
C LYS A 191 13.87 -4.81 -7.97
N LEU A 192 12.84 -5.40 -7.35
CA LEU A 192 11.64 -4.67 -6.93
C LEU A 192 11.89 -3.76 -5.72
N MET A 193 12.86 -4.09 -4.89
CA MET A 193 13.20 -3.41 -3.64
C MET A 193 14.68 -3.14 -3.54
N GLN A 194 15.02 -1.94 -3.06
CA GLN A 194 16.36 -1.56 -2.61
C GLN A 194 16.31 -1.07 -1.17
N VAL A 195 17.30 -1.46 -0.38
CA VAL A 195 17.52 -0.92 0.97
C VAL A 195 18.82 -0.11 0.94
N LEU A 196 18.74 1.15 1.37
CA LEU A 196 19.84 2.11 1.29
C LEU A 196 20.16 2.69 2.66
N ASP A 197 21.46 3.05 2.86
CA ASP A 197 21.83 3.93 3.95
C ASP A 197 21.63 5.42 3.59
N LEU A 198 21.88 6.31 4.56
CA LEU A 198 21.74 7.75 4.35
C LEU A 198 22.90 8.39 3.58
N GLU A 199 23.90 7.63 3.20
CA GLU A 199 24.96 7.99 2.24
C GLU A 199 24.53 7.69 0.80
N GLY A 200 23.38 7.00 0.61
CA GLY A 200 22.85 6.56 -0.69
C GLY A 200 23.43 5.23 -1.17
N ASN A 201 24.19 4.52 -0.32
CA ASN A 201 24.74 3.22 -0.69
C ASN A 201 23.66 2.14 -0.60
N VAL A 202 23.53 1.35 -1.64
CA VAL A 202 22.64 0.17 -1.64
C VAL A 202 23.26 -0.92 -0.77
N LYS A 203 22.54 -1.31 0.29
CA LYS A 203 22.93 -2.39 1.21
C LYS A 203 22.32 -3.72 0.81
N GLN A 204 21.16 -3.68 0.16
CA GLN A 204 20.44 -4.87 -0.22
C GLN A 204 19.52 -4.59 -1.41
N GLU A 205 19.35 -5.61 -2.29
CA GLU A 205 18.40 -5.60 -3.38
C GLU A 205 17.70 -6.95 -3.49
N PHE A 206 16.38 -6.97 -3.63
CA PHE A 206 15.62 -8.21 -3.73
C PHE A 206 14.27 -8.02 -4.41
N GLY A 207 13.55 -9.13 -4.60
CA GLY A 207 12.28 -9.17 -5.30
C GLY A 207 12.44 -9.22 -6.82
N GLU A 208 11.90 -10.28 -7.43
CA GLU A 208 12.00 -10.48 -8.87
C GLU A 208 10.77 -9.96 -9.59
N MET A 209 11.00 -9.27 -10.70
CA MET A 209 9.92 -8.93 -11.62
C MET A 209 9.38 -10.18 -12.31
N LEU A 210 8.07 -10.23 -12.53
CA LEU A 210 7.50 -11.16 -13.50
C LEU A 210 7.48 -10.49 -14.88
N GLU A 211 7.83 -11.25 -15.91
CA GLU A 211 7.85 -10.77 -17.29
C GLU A 211 6.45 -10.78 -17.90
N PHE A 212 6.10 -9.71 -18.62
CA PHE A 212 4.82 -9.52 -19.30
C PHE A 212 5.05 -9.05 -20.74
N GLY A 213 5.51 -9.97 -21.59
CA GLY A 213 5.65 -9.78 -23.03
C GLY A 213 6.73 -8.78 -23.47
N ASN A 214 6.69 -7.54 -22.97
CA ASN A 214 7.69 -6.51 -23.31
C ASN A 214 8.10 -5.71 -22.07
N LYS A 215 9.17 -4.90 -22.19
CA LYS A 215 9.72 -4.13 -21.07
C LYS A 215 8.71 -3.17 -20.45
N LEU A 216 7.93 -2.48 -21.26
CA LEU A 216 6.97 -1.49 -20.77
C LEU A 216 5.79 -2.17 -20.04
N GLY A 217 5.29 -3.29 -20.58
CA GLY A 217 4.28 -4.13 -19.91
C GLY A 217 4.80 -4.72 -18.61
N THR A 218 6.03 -5.22 -18.62
CA THR A 218 6.70 -5.71 -17.41
C THR A 218 6.84 -4.62 -16.37
N TRP A 219 7.23 -3.41 -16.76
CA TRP A 219 7.30 -2.25 -15.88
C TRP A 219 5.96 -1.92 -15.23
N TRP A 220 4.90 -1.77 -16.03
CA TRP A 220 3.56 -1.46 -15.54
C TRP A 220 2.98 -2.57 -14.63
N ALA A 221 3.20 -3.83 -15.00
CA ALA A 221 2.67 -4.97 -14.27
C ALA A 221 3.29 -5.14 -12.89
N ASN A 222 4.56 -4.77 -12.73
CA ASN A 222 5.30 -4.93 -11.47
C ASN A 222 5.23 -3.70 -10.56
N TRP A 223 4.38 -2.73 -10.84
CA TRP A 223 4.15 -1.63 -9.90
C TRP A 223 3.52 -2.13 -8.62
N LEU A 224 4.15 -1.82 -7.48
CA LEU A 224 3.79 -2.39 -6.18
C LEU A 224 3.61 -1.32 -5.10
N TYR A 225 2.85 -1.70 -4.09
CA TYR A 225 2.80 -1.08 -2.78
C TYR A 225 3.49 -2.01 -1.79
N PHE A 226 4.15 -1.44 -0.80
CA PHE A 226 4.81 -2.24 0.22
C PHE A 226 4.73 -1.61 1.59
N ASP A 227 4.85 -2.45 2.62
CA ASP A 227 5.03 -2.05 4.00
C ASP A 227 6.00 -2.99 4.70
N ILE A 228 6.48 -2.58 5.87
CA ILE A 228 7.46 -3.31 6.68
C ILE A 228 6.89 -3.42 8.09
N ASP A 229 6.85 -4.63 8.65
CA ASP A 229 6.45 -4.81 10.03
C ASP A 229 7.59 -4.49 11.01
N ARG A 230 7.28 -4.54 12.32
CA ARG A 230 8.25 -4.25 13.39
C ARG A 230 9.41 -5.22 13.47
N GLU A 231 9.24 -6.43 12.94
CA GLU A 231 10.27 -7.47 12.88
C GLU A 231 11.16 -7.34 11.62
N GLY A 232 10.83 -6.40 10.73
CA GLY A 232 11.56 -6.13 9.50
C GLY A 232 11.18 -7.01 8.32
N TYR A 233 10.07 -7.74 8.38
CA TYR A 233 9.53 -8.45 7.21
C TYR A 233 8.88 -7.46 6.25
N PHE A 234 9.12 -7.66 4.95
CA PHE A 234 8.55 -6.86 3.89
C PHE A 234 7.32 -7.54 3.30
N TYR A 235 6.29 -6.77 3.03
CA TYR A 235 5.06 -7.22 2.41
C TYR A 235 4.79 -6.41 1.15
N PHE A 236 4.56 -7.11 0.03
CA PHE A 236 4.29 -6.49 -1.27
C PHE A 236 2.88 -6.83 -1.73
N SER A 237 2.14 -5.83 -2.24
CA SER A 237 0.96 -6.03 -3.05
C SER A 237 1.13 -5.31 -4.38
N PHE A 238 0.74 -5.95 -5.46
CA PHE A 238 0.95 -5.42 -6.80
C PHE A 238 -0.29 -4.70 -7.31
N MET A 239 -0.09 -3.53 -7.89
CA MET A 239 -1.20 -2.76 -8.46
C MET A 239 -1.95 -3.55 -9.53
N ARG A 240 -1.22 -4.31 -10.36
CA ARG A 240 -1.77 -4.97 -11.55
C ARG A 240 -1.61 -6.49 -11.56
N GLN A 241 -1.43 -7.09 -10.40
CA GLN A 241 -1.37 -8.54 -10.24
C GLN A 241 -2.14 -8.95 -8.99
N ASN A 242 -2.74 -10.14 -9.01
CA ASN A 242 -3.52 -10.65 -7.88
C ASN A 242 -2.67 -11.28 -6.77
N ARG A 243 -1.35 -11.05 -6.76
CA ARG A 243 -0.43 -11.63 -5.76
C ARG A 243 -0.13 -10.67 -4.62
N VAL A 244 0.09 -11.26 -3.44
CA VAL A 244 0.69 -10.64 -2.25
C VAL A 244 1.91 -11.47 -1.88
N GLU A 245 3.00 -10.85 -1.46
CA GLU A 245 4.26 -11.54 -1.13
C GLU A 245 4.81 -11.08 0.21
N LYS A 246 5.48 -12.00 0.93
CA LYS A 246 6.25 -11.73 2.14
C LYS A 246 7.71 -12.08 1.92
N TYR A 247 8.58 -11.18 2.32
CA TYR A 247 10.02 -11.38 2.31
C TYR A 247 10.60 -11.27 3.72
N SER A 248 11.67 -12.03 4.00
CA SER A 248 12.41 -11.89 5.24
C SER A 248 13.18 -10.56 5.29
N PRO A 249 13.69 -10.15 6.47
CA PRO A 249 14.58 -8.99 6.59
C PRO A 249 15.80 -9.05 5.66
N GLU A 250 16.28 -10.26 5.34
CA GLU A 250 17.39 -10.50 4.41
C GLU A 250 16.96 -10.53 2.94
N GLY A 251 15.68 -10.22 2.62
CA GLY A 251 15.15 -10.17 1.26
C GLY A 251 14.83 -11.51 0.62
N ARG A 252 14.72 -12.60 1.40
CA ARG A 252 14.31 -13.91 0.90
C ARG A 252 12.79 -13.99 0.82
N LEU A 253 12.25 -14.37 -0.34
CA LEU A 253 10.82 -14.62 -0.51
C LEU A 253 10.40 -15.83 0.34
N LEU A 254 9.46 -15.62 1.26
CA LEU A 254 8.95 -16.63 2.19
C LEU A 254 7.67 -17.26 1.69
N TRP A 255 6.74 -16.43 1.24
CA TRP A 255 5.50 -16.89 0.65
C TRP A 255 4.95 -15.93 -0.40
N ARG A 256 4.16 -16.51 -1.30
CA ARG A 256 3.33 -15.83 -2.27
C ARG A 256 1.89 -16.29 -2.14
N ALA A 257 0.98 -15.36 -1.93
CA ALA A 257 -0.44 -15.62 -1.84
C ALA A 257 -1.16 -15.10 -3.09
N ASN A 258 -1.99 -15.93 -3.70
CA ASN A 258 -2.91 -15.52 -4.75
C ASN A 258 -4.25 -15.13 -4.14
N ARG A 259 -4.93 -14.16 -4.74
CA ARG A 259 -6.26 -13.68 -4.36
C ARG A 259 -7.28 -14.08 -5.41
N VAL A 260 -8.52 -14.30 -4.99
CA VAL A 260 -9.64 -14.53 -5.93
C VAL A 260 -10.31 -13.19 -6.20
N LEU A 261 -10.04 -12.63 -7.36
CA LEU A 261 -10.67 -11.39 -7.83
C LEU A 261 -11.97 -11.69 -8.58
N ASN A 262 -12.93 -10.77 -8.53
CA ASN A 262 -14.22 -10.90 -9.23
C ASN A 262 -14.12 -10.57 -10.74
N TYR A 263 -12.91 -10.29 -11.24
CA TYR A 263 -12.63 -9.87 -12.62
C TYR A 263 -11.29 -10.43 -13.09
N SER A 264 -11.08 -10.43 -14.42
CA SER A 264 -9.84 -10.91 -15.02
C SER A 264 -8.75 -9.85 -14.95
N MET A 265 -7.52 -10.28 -14.61
CA MET A 265 -6.30 -9.47 -14.64
C MET A 265 -5.50 -9.66 -15.93
N ARG A 266 -6.17 -9.84 -17.06
CA ARG A 266 -5.46 -9.94 -18.35
C ARG A 266 -4.83 -8.60 -18.69
N LEU A 267 -3.51 -8.58 -18.78
CA LEU A 267 -2.72 -7.40 -19.16
C LEU A 267 -2.43 -7.38 -20.69
N GLN A 268 -2.89 -8.41 -21.40
CA GLN A 268 -2.72 -8.55 -22.85
C GLN A 268 -4.06 -8.91 -23.49
N ASP A 269 -4.34 -8.29 -24.63
CA ASP A 269 -5.38 -8.70 -25.57
C ASP A 269 -4.74 -9.30 -26.83
N GLU A 270 -5.56 -9.56 -27.87
CA GLU A 270 -5.11 -10.08 -29.17
C GLU A 270 -4.12 -9.15 -29.87
N HIS A 271 -3.99 -7.90 -29.45
CA HIS A 271 -3.16 -6.84 -30.03
C HIS A 271 -1.95 -6.48 -29.18
N GLY A 272 -1.70 -7.19 -28.07
CA GLY A 272 -0.57 -6.97 -27.18
C GLY A 272 -0.92 -6.38 -25.82
N VAL A 273 0.07 -5.77 -25.14
CA VAL A 273 -0.13 -5.21 -23.80
C VAL A 273 -1.02 -3.95 -23.86
N PHE A 274 -2.07 -3.93 -23.07
CA PHE A 274 -2.97 -2.77 -22.93
C PHE A 274 -2.21 -1.52 -22.47
N PHE A 275 -1.90 -0.63 -23.40
CA PHE A 275 -1.60 0.76 -23.12
C PHE A 275 -2.81 1.59 -23.52
N GLY A 276 -3.67 1.88 -22.56
CA GLY A 276 -4.65 2.94 -22.75
C GLY A 276 -3.89 4.23 -23.02
N GLY A 277 -3.83 4.65 -24.29
CA GLY A 277 -3.42 6.02 -24.63
C GLY A 277 -4.36 6.96 -23.89
N ILE A 278 -3.80 8.05 -23.34
CA ILE A 278 -4.56 9.10 -22.69
C ILE A 278 -5.84 9.39 -23.51
N GLY A 279 -6.99 8.96 -23.00
CA GLY A 279 -8.31 9.35 -23.48
C GLY A 279 -9.10 8.37 -24.37
N LYS A 280 -8.69 7.11 -24.66
CA LYS A 280 -9.42 6.25 -25.61
C LYS A 280 -9.71 4.80 -25.21
N ALA A 281 -9.15 4.26 -24.12
CA ALA A 281 -9.48 2.94 -23.63
C ALA A 281 -9.41 2.91 -22.10
N PRO A 282 -10.18 2.04 -21.39
CA PRO A 282 -9.99 1.84 -19.98
C PRO A 282 -8.54 1.38 -19.76
N GLY A 283 -7.88 1.96 -18.76
CA GLY A 283 -6.54 1.53 -18.35
C GLY A 283 -6.52 0.05 -17.97
N PRO A 284 -5.33 -0.59 -17.92
CA PRO A 284 -5.25 -2.00 -17.54
C PRO A 284 -5.84 -2.20 -16.14
N PRO A 285 -6.48 -3.36 -15.87
CA PRO A 285 -7.17 -3.62 -14.61
C PRO A 285 -6.23 -3.47 -13.41
N GLN A 286 -6.77 -2.98 -12.30
CA GLN A 286 -6.05 -2.80 -11.04
C GLN A 286 -6.54 -3.85 -10.02
N ALA A 287 -5.62 -4.38 -9.24
CA ALA A 287 -5.91 -5.33 -8.17
C ALA A 287 -5.81 -4.68 -6.79
N SER A 288 -4.79 -3.84 -6.58
CA SER A 288 -4.51 -3.23 -5.29
C SER A 288 -4.23 -1.74 -5.42
N SER A 289 -4.45 -1.01 -4.32
CA SER A 289 -4.08 0.41 -4.18
C SER A 289 -3.37 0.73 -2.86
N GLY A 290 -3.09 -0.26 -2.01
CA GLY A 290 -2.36 -0.06 -0.77
C GLY A 290 -2.16 -1.35 0.01
N ILE A 291 -1.20 -1.31 0.95
CA ILE A 291 -0.89 -2.41 1.87
C ILE A 291 -0.38 -1.82 3.18
N ALA A 292 -0.69 -2.46 4.30
CA ALA A 292 -0.12 -2.19 5.61
C ALA A 292 -0.03 -3.47 6.45
N ALA A 293 0.98 -3.55 7.31
CA ALA A 293 1.10 -4.59 8.32
C ALA A 293 0.64 -4.05 9.68
N ASP A 294 -0.08 -4.84 10.46
CA ASP A 294 -0.46 -4.50 11.82
C ASP A 294 0.47 -5.16 12.87
N GLU A 295 0.31 -4.79 14.13
CA GLU A 295 1.14 -5.29 15.24
C GLU A 295 0.96 -6.78 15.53
N LYS A 296 -0.08 -7.41 14.99
CA LYS A 296 -0.31 -8.86 15.06
C LYS A 296 0.32 -9.61 13.88
N GLY A 297 1.05 -8.90 13.01
CA GLY A 297 1.65 -9.43 11.80
C GLY A 297 0.63 -9.75 10.71
N ARG A 298 -0.64 -9.30 10.85
CA ARG A 298 -1.63 -9.41 9.78
C ARG A 298 -1.32 -8.37 8.71
N VAL A 299 -1.59 -8.75 7.48
CA VAL A 299 -1.40 -7.90 6.31
C VAL A 299 -2.74 -7.45 5.77
N TRP A 300 -2.93 -6.16 5.69
CA TRP A 300 -4.13 -5.51 5.19
C TRP A 300 -3.87 -4.96 3.80
N VAL A 301 -4.67 -5.33 2.83
CA VAL A 301 -4.51 -4.92 1.43
C VAL A 301 -5.77 -4.23 0.96
N VAL A 302 -5.62 -3.01 0.45
CA VAL A 302 -6.71 -2.35 -0.29
C VAL A 302 -6.81 -3.02 -1.65
N THR A 303 -7.92 -3.69 -1.88
CA THR A 303 -8.20 -4.46 -3.09
C THR A 303 -9.40 -3.86 -3.82
N LEU A 304 -9.34 -3.81 -5.14
CA LEU A 304 -10.51 -3.45 -5.93
C LEU A 304 -11.47 -4.64 -5.96
N ASN A 305 -12.70 -4.45 -5.53
CA ASN A 305 -13.77 -5.43 -5.60
C ASN A 305 -14.28 -5.60 -7.04
N ARG A 306 -14.26 -4.52 -7.81
CA ARG A 306 -14.53 -4.44 -9.24
C ARG A 306 -13.71 -3.32 -9.89
N GLN A 307 -13.64 -3.33 -11.21
CA GLN A 307 -13.05 -2.20 -11.94
C GLN A 307 -14.03 -1.02 -12.01
N LEU A 308 -13.45 0.18 -12.17
CA LEU A 308 -14.22 1.40 -12.41
C LEU A 308 -14.95 1.29 -13.75
N LYS A 309 -16.26 1.60 -13.77
CA LYS A 309 -17.02 1.76 -15.01
C LYS A 309 -16.59 3.04 -15.72
N LYS A 310 -16.86 3.11 -17.02
CA LYS A 310 -16.44 4.27 -17.84
C LYS A 310 -17.02 5.59 -17.31
N GLU A 311 -18.25 5.59 -16.84
CA GLU A 311 -18.93 6.75 -16.26
C GLU A 311 -18.42 7.14 -14.86
N GLU A 312 -17.74 6.22 -14.18
CA GLU A 312 -17.10 6.43 -12.89
C GLU A 312 -15.65 6.91 -13.01
N GLN A 313 -15.09 6.85 -14.23
CA GLN A 313 -13.76 7.39 -14.52
C GLN A 313 -13.85 8.91 -14.59
N SER A 314 -13.16 9.58 -13.71
CA SER A 314 -13.30 10.99 -13.39
C SER A 314 -13.41 11.94 -14.58
N SER A 315 -14.37 12.85 -14.52
CA SER A 315 -14.19 14.20 -15.01
C SER A 315 -13.44 14.98 -13.93
N THR A 316 -12.21 15.35 -14.17
CA THR A 316 -11.43 16.22 -13.29
C THR A 316 -12.15 17.55 -13.15
N THR A 317 -12.53 17.91 -11.93
CA THR A 317 -12.96 19.27 -11.58
C THR A 317 -11.82 19.96 -10.87
N THR A 318 -11.53 21.18 -11.27
CA THR A 318 -10.62 22.08 -10.56
C THR A 318 -11.45 22.96 -9.66
N SER A 319 -11.22 22.96 -8.36
CA SER A 319 -11.82 23.92 -7.43
C SER A 319 -11.34 25.33 -7.76
N GLU A 320 -12.02 26.36 -7.23
CA GLU A 320 -11.59 27.77 -7.34
C GLU A 320 -10.17 28.00 -6.78
N ARG A 321 -9.69 27.11 -5.89
CA ARG A 321 -8.33 27.11 -5.33
C ARG A 321 -7.31 26.33 -6.16
N GLY A 322 -7.66 25.85 -7.37
CA GLY A 322 -6.78 25.06 -8.23
C GLY A 322 -6.58 23.60 -7.77
N VAL A 323 -7.32 23.14 -6.76
CA VAL A 323 -7.29 21.75 -6.32
C VAL A 323 -8.00 20.89 -7.36
N ILE A 324 -7.31 19.86 -7.86
CA ILE A 324 -7.88 18.91 -8.79
C ILE A 324 -8.57 17.81 -7.97
N GLY A 325 -9.88 17.73 -8.05
CA GLY A 325 -10.68 16.71 -7.38
C GLY A 325 -11.76 16.16 -8.32
N ARG A 326 -12.43 15.12 -7.87
CA ARG A 326 -13.59 14.58 -8.56
C ARG A 326 -14.83 15.34 -8.12
N LYS A 327 -15.68 15.77 -9.07
CA LYS A 327 -16.99 16.29 -8.72
C LYS A 327 -17.77 15.16 -8.05
N GLU A 328 -18.16 15.33 -6.78
CA GLU A 328 -19.08 14.40 -6.15
C GLU A 328 -20.33 14.33 -7.03
N ALA A 329 -20.65 13.14 -7.55
CA ALA A 329 -21.95 12.92 -8.14
C ALA A 329 -22.97 13.19 -7.03
N GLU A 330 -24.01 13.97 -7.30
CA GLU A 330 -25.07 14.39 -6.36
C GLU A 330 -25.78 13.21 -5.65
N GLU A 331 -25.48 12.00 -6.03
CA GLU A 331 -25.83 10.77 -5.34
C GLU A 331 -24.56 9.96 -5.11
N ALA A 332 -23.92 10.13 -3.98
CA ALA A 332 -22.94 9.18 -3.44
C ALA A 332 -23.66 7.85 -3.12
N LYS A 333 -24.09 7.13 -4.16
CA LYS A 333 -24.41 5.71 -4.03
C LYS A 333 -23.18 5.05 -3.43
N LYS A 334 -23.38 4.30 -2.33
CA LYS A 334 -22.36 3.51 -1.65
C LYS A 334 -21.39 2.94 -2.66
N MET A 335 -20.13 3.42 -2.62
CA MET A 335 -19.10 2.89 -3.49
C MET A 335 -18.87 1.43 -3.11
N ASP A 336 -18.88 0.55 -4.07
CA ASP A 336 -18.61 -0.89 -3.91
C ASP A 336 -17.29 -1.30 -4.60
N ILE A 337 -16.45 -0.29 -4.91
CA ILE A 337 -15.23 -0.47 -5.70
C ILE A 337 -14.12 -1.07 -4.85
N TYR A 338 -14.01 -0.70 -3.57
CA TYR A 338 -12.89 -1.06 -2.73
C TYR A 338 -13.31 -1.96 -1.57
N LYS A 339 -12.39 -2.82 -1.17
CA LYS A 339 -12.45 -3.63 0.06
C LYS A 339 -11.06 -3.73 0.68
N LEU A 340 -11.03 -4.03 1.97
CA LEU A 340 -9.82 -4.48 2.65
C LEU A 340 -9.82 -6.01 2.68
N GLU A 341 -8.75 -6.62 2.21
CA GLU A 341 -8.44 -8.03 2.42
C GLU A 341 -7.44 -8.14 3.56
N ILE A 342 -7.70 -9.04 4.52
CA ILE A 342 -6.88 -9.22 5.72
C ILE A 342 -6.27 -10.62 5.67
N PHE A 343 -4.95 -10.69 5.64
CA PHE A 343 -4.20 -11.95 5.63
C PHE A 343 -3.53 -12.17 6.99
N ASN A 344 -3.40 -13.43 7.39
CA ASN A 344 -2.57 -13.79 8.54
C ASN A 344 -1.06 -13.73 8.19
N PRO A 345 -0.14 -13.88 9.17
CA PRO A 345 1.31 -13.87 8.92
C PRO A 345 1.81 -14.92 7.92
N ASP A 346 1.01 -15.96 7.67
CA ASP A 346 1.31 -17.05 6.75
C ASP A 346 0.75 -16.86 5.33
N GLY A 347 0.10 -15.73 5.05
CA GLY A 347 -0.47 -15.39 3.74
C GLY A 347 -1.86 -15.96 3.46
N ILE A 348 -2.52 -16.48 4.50
CA ILE A 348 -3.88 -17.01 4.41
C ILE A 348 -4.87 -15.86 4.56
N LEU A 349 -5.81 -15.72 3.63
CA LEU A 349 -6.89 -14.74 3.71
C LEU A 349 -7.81 -15.06 4.88
N LEU A 350 -7.88 -14.15 5.83
CA LEU A 350 -8.75 -14.25 7.00
C LEU A 350 -10.16 -13.76 6.70
N GLY A 351 -10.28 -12.58 6.09
CA GLY A 351 -11.58 -11.99 5.80
C GLY A 351 -11.49 -10.75 4.93
N GLU A 352 -12.66 -10.21 4.58
CA GLU A 352 -12.80 -9.05 3.70
C GLU A 352 -13.74 -8.02 4.35
N ILE A 353 -13.36 -6.75 4.34
CA ILE A 353 -14.20 -5.63 4.81
C ILE A 353 -14.47 -4.72 3.62
N PRO A 354 -15.74 -4.57 3.19
CA PRO A 354 -16.08 -3.63 2.12
C PRO A 354 -15.84 -2.18 2.59
N LEU A 355 -15.39 -1.32 1.67
CA LEU A 355 -15.27 0.12 1.88
C LEU A 355 -16.32 0.83 1.02
N ASP A 356 -16.94 1.86 1.59
CA ASP A 356 -17.96 2.68 0.93
C ASP A 356 -17.41 3.99 0.35
N HIS A 357 -16.09 4.12 0.31
CA HIS A 357 -15.36 5.28 -0.20
C HIS A 357 -14.11 4.85 -0.97
N ILE A 358 -13.49 5.82 -1.66
CA ILE A 358 -12.23 5.63 -2.40
C ILE A 358 -11.07 5.35 -1.43
N ALA A 359 -10.19 4.42 -1.81
CA ALA A 359 -9.03 4.04 -1.03
C ALA A 359 -7.78 3.90 -1.92
N HIS A 360 -6.85 4.84 -1.83
CA HIS A 360 -5.59 4.89 -2.61
C HIS A 360 -4.34 4.59 -1.79
N GLY A 361 -4.48 4.15 -0.57
CA GLY A 361 -3.40 3.78 0.32
C GLY A 361 -3.86 3.68 1.75
N ILE A 362 -3.16 2.88 2.53
CA ILE A 362 -3.44 2.68 3.95
C ILE A 362 -2.17 2.73 4.79
N ARG A 363 -2.35 3.07 6.07
CA ARG A 363 -1.36 2.99 7.14
C ARG A 363 -2.02 2.45 8.39
N ILE A 364 -1.31 1.60 9.11
CA ILE A 364 -1.75 1.09 10.40
C ILE A 364 -0.69 1.42 11.44
N GLN A 365 -1.13 1.95 12.57
CA GLN A 365 -0.32 2.17 13.77
C GLN A 365 -1.13 1.81 14.99
N LYS A 366 -0.66 0.82 15.76
CA LYS A 366 -1.42 0.22 16.85
C LYS A 366 -2.80 -0.28 16.37
N ASN A 367 -3.89 0.24 16.94
CA ASN A 367 -5.26 -0.07 16.53
C ASN A 367 -5.88 0.99 15.58
N PHE A 368 -5.09 1.94 15.04
CA PHE A 368 -5.60 2.94 14.12
C PHE A 368 -5.24 2.63 12.68
N LEU A 369 -6.24 2.73 11.82
CA LEU A 369 -6.12 2.61 10.37
C LEU A 369 -6.39 3.99 9.75
N LEU A 370 -5.45 4.48 8.95
CA LEU A 370 -5.65 5.61 8.06
C LEU A 370 -5.86 5.10 6.63
N ILE A 371 -6.89 5.62 5.97
CA ILE A 371 -7.15 5.39 4.54
C ILE A 371 -7.06 6.72 3.80
N LYS A 372 -6.28 6.74 2.71
CA LYS A 372 -6.10 7.92 1.86
C LYS A 372 -7.03 7.86 0.65
N ASP A 373 -7.75 8.94 0.42
CA ASP A 373 -8.52 9.22 -0.79
C ASP A 373 -7.89 10.43 -1.50
N MET A 374 -7.10 10.15 -2.56
CA MET A 374 -6.42 11.19 -3.32
C MET A 374 -7.37 12.02 -4.18
N GLU A 375 -8.45 11.42 -4.67
CA GLU A 375 -9.38 12.10 -5.57
C GLU A 375 -10.17 13.19 -4.85
N ASN A 376 -10.53 12.95 -3.59
CA ASN A 376 -11.28 13.90 -2.77
C ASN A 376 -10.39 14.63 -1.76
N CYS A 377 -9.06 14.46 -1.79
CA CYS A 377 -8.12 15.03 -0.83
C CYS A 377 -8.51 14.74 0.63
N LYS A 378 -9.02 13.54 0.91
CA LYS A 378 -9.52 13.12 2.23
C LYS A 378 -8.66 12.02 2.83
N PHE A 379 -8.66 11.99 4.17
CA PHE A 379 -8.06 10.91 4.96
C PHE A 379 -9.08 10.45 6.00
N TYR A 380 -9.40 9.17 5.98
CA TYR A 380 -10.33 8.54 6.92
C TYR A 380 -9.53 7.86 8.02
N GLN A 381 -9.77 8.22 9.29
CA GLN A 381 -9.18 7.55 10.43
C GLN A 381 -10.20 6.62 11.07
N TYR A 382 -9.85 5.36 11.13
CA TYR A 382 -10.64 4.31 11.78
C TYR A 382 -9.92 3.76 13.00
N GLU A 383 -10.69 3.29 13.96
CA GLU A 383 -10.25 2.37 14.99
C GLU A 383 -10.55 0.93 14.56
N ILE A 384 -9.55 0.06 14.68
CA ILE A 384 -9.68 -1.38 14.47
C ILE A 384 -10.15 -1.99 15.78
N ILE A 385 -11.36 -2.54 15.78
CA ILE A 385 -11.98 -3.18 16.94
C ILE A 385 -11.93 -4.68 16.74
N GLU A 386 -11.27 -5.38 17.67
CA GLU A 386 -11.28 -6.84 17.75
C GLU A 386 -12.61 -7.33 18.33
N LYS A 387 -13.15 -8.45 17.81
CA LYS A 387 -14.40 -9.08 18.24
C LYS A 387 -14.15 -10.40 18.97
#